data_4d9b2c1340e1360ca948c7d3781d4197
#
_entry.id   4d9b2c1340e1360ca948c7d3781d4197
#
_cell.length_a   1.000
_cell.length_b   1.000
_cell.length_c   1.000
_cell.angle_alpha   90.00
_cell.angle_beta   90.00
_cell.angle_gamma   90.00
#
_symmetry.space_group_name_H-M   'P 1'
#
loop_
_entity.id
_entity.type
_entity.pdbx_description
1 polymer ?
#
loop_
_entity_poly.entity_id
_entity_poly.type
_entity_poly.pdbx_seq_one_letter_code
_entity_poly.pdbx_strand_id
1 'polypeptide(L)'
;MDQTTLTGKSVIDSFEGEYEFLSNFYNCPVTYKGITYNNSEAAFQAQKVTDVYTQVRDFTGVTASVAKKLGRHCSLRPDWNDIRVDEMRAIVLQKFLQNPRLEKRLLDTGTATLIEGNWWNDKFWGVCKGEGCNMLGLILMEVRDYISKLRGAYLTSPEKLEPIDYLYD
;
A
#
# COMPACT_ATOMS: atom_id res chain seq x y z
N MET A 1 14.65 5.97 24.04
CA MET A 1 15.27 6.77 22.97
C MET A 1 14.15 7.20 22.03
N ASP A 2 13.86 8.48 22.03
CA ASP A 2 12.86 9.09 21.17
C ASP A 2 13.22 8.84 19.71
N GLN A 3 12.48 7.96 19.03
CA GLN A 3 12.57 7.83 17.58
C GLN A 3 11.79 9.00 16.96
N THR A 4 12.37 10.18 17.08
CA THR A 4 11.89 11.33 16.32
C THR A 4 12.03 10.99 14.83
N THR A 5 10.99 11.22 14.05
CA THR A 5 11.05 11.07 12.59
C THR A 5 12.25 11.84 12.05
N LEU A 6 12.98 11.28 11.10
CA LEU A 6 14.04 12.02 10.38
C LEU A 6 13.50 13.31 9.74
N THR A 7 12.19 13.38 9.52
CA THR A 7 11.48 14.54 8.97
C THR A 7 11.01 15.52 10.05
N GLY A 8 11.10 15.17 11.34
CA GLY A 8 10.64 16.01 12.46
C GLY A 8 9.12 16.20 12.58
N LYS A 9 8.31 15.57 11.73
CA LYS A 9 6.86 15.66 11.76
C LYS A 9 6.25 14.55 12.61
N SER A 10 5.28 14.89 13.47
CA SER A 10 4.50 13.94 14.27
C SER A 10 3.25 13.43 13.53
N VAL A 11 2.76 14.18 12.54
CA VAL A 11 1.58 13.86 11.74
C VAL A 11 1.88 14.17 10.26
N ILE A 12 1.54 13.23 9.39
CA ILE A 12 1.56 13.38 7.94
C ILE A 12 0.12 13.17 7.48
N ASP A 13 -0.57 14.24 7.16
CA ASP A 13 -2.02 14.27 6.90
C ASP A 13 -2.38 14.51 5.43
N SER A 14 -1.37 14.48 4.55
CA SER A 14 -1.55 14.58 3.10
C SER A 14 -0.50 13.72 2.41
N PHE A 15 -0.94 12.86 1.50
CA PHE A 15 -0.05 12.02 0.68
C PHE A 15 0.24 12.70 -0.66
N GLU A 16 0.83 13.88 -0.55
CA GLU A 16 1.23 14.73 -1.67
C GLU A 16 2.69 15.18 -1.52
N GLY A 17 3.28 15.71 -2.58
CA GLY A 17 4.65 16.22 -2.57
C GLY A 17 5.65 15.16 -2.13
N GLU A 18 6.43 15.44 -1.10
CA GLU A 18 7.41 14.48 -0.56
C GLU A 18 6.80 13.19 -0.01
N TYR A 19 5.50 13.18 0.32
CA TYR A 19 4.78 12.02 0.84
C TYR A 19 3.87 11.35 -0.20
N GLU A 20 3.93 11.71 -1.47
CA GLU A 20 3.13 11.09 -2.53
C GLU A 20 3.35 9.59 -2.67
N PHE A 21 4.54 9.11 -2.26
CA PHE A 21 4.87 7.68 -2.28
C PHE A 21 3.99 6.84 -1.34
N LEU A 22 3.32 7.46 -0.36
CA LEU A 22 2.34 6.79 0.53
C LEU A 22 1.01 6.55 -0.17
N SER A 23 0.69 7.33 -1.19
CA SER A 23 -0.55 7.18 -1.97
C SER A 23 -0.54 5.90 -2.80
N ASN A 24 -1.71 5.27 -2.94
CA ASN A 24 -1.90 4.17 -3.87
C ASN A 24 -1.81 4.60 -5.33
N PHE A 25 -1.92 5.90 -5.60
CA PHE A 25 -1.79 6.48 -6.95
C PHE A 25 -0.33 6.66 -7.38
N TYR A 26 0.61 6.53 -6.45
CA TYR A 26 2.03 6.66 -6.75
C TYR A 26 2.46 5.63 -7.80
N ASN A 27 3.17 6.10 -8.83
CA ASN A 27 3.62 5.26 -9.92
C ASN A 27 4.84 4.44 -9.50
N CYS A 28 4.61 3.21 -9.13
CA CYS A 28 5.66 2.21 -8.87
C CYS A 28 5.12 0.81 -9.17
N PRO A 29 5.95 -0.08 -9.74
CA PRO A 29 5.52 -1.45 -10.00
C PRO A 29 5.21 -2.20 -8.71
N VAL A 30 4.12 -2.95 -8.73
CA VAL A 30 3.73 -3.88 -7.65
C VAL A 30 3.34 -5.19 -8.29
N THR A 31 4.04 -6.26 -7.94
CA THR A 31 3.66 -7.63 -8.33
C THR A 31 2.81 -8.21 -7.20
N TYR A 32 1.61 -8.62 -7.55
CA TYR A 32 0.65 -9.19 -6.61
C TYR A 32 -0.08 -10.39 -7.23
N LYS A 33 -0.08 -11.53 -6.57
CA LYS A 33 -0.64 -12.80 -7.08
C LYS A 33 -0.17 -13.13 -8.49
N GLY A 34 1.14 -12.92 -8.76
CA GLY A 34 1.77 -13.24 -10.05
C GLY A 34 1.54 -12.23 -11.17
N ILE A 35 0.85 -11.12 -10.92
CA ILE A 35 0.58 -10.07 -11.93
C ILE A 35 1.28 -8.78 -11.50
N THR A 36 2.01 -8.13 -12.43
CA THR A 36 2.67 -6.86 -12.17
C THR A 36 1.80 -5.70 -12.65
N TYR A 37 1.48 -4.80 -11.72
CA TYR A 37 0.71 -3.59 -11.95
C TYR A 37 1.61 -2.36 -11.86
N ASN A 38 1.22 -1.26 -12.51
CA ASN A 38 2.01 -0.02 -12.51
C ASN A 38 1.92 0.77 -11.20
N ASN A 39 0.91 0.48 -10.38
CA ASN A 39 0.66 1.16 -9.11
C ASN A 39 -0.23 0.30 -8.21
N SER A 40 -0.27 0.64 -6.93
CA SER A 40 -1.07 -0.10 -5.94
C SER A 40 -2.57 0.00 -6.18
N GLU A 41 -3.04 1.12 -6.71
CA GLU A 41 -4.47 1.29 -7.02
C GLU A 41 -4.93 0.27 -8.07
N ALA A 42 -4.16 0.08 -9.14
CA ALA A 42 -4.46 -0.90 -10.17
C ALA A 42 -4.45 -2.34 -9.61
N ALA A 43 -3.46 -2.67 -8.78
CA ALA A 43 -3.41 -3.96 -8.10
C ALA A 43 -4.65 -4.21 -7.24
N PHE A 44 -5.08 -3.20 -6.50
CA PHE A 44 -6.26 -3.25 -5.63
C PHE A 44 -7.56 -3.36 -6.43
N GLN A 45 -7.75 -2.50 -7.43
CA GLN A 45 -8.97 -2.52 -8.25
C GLN A 45 -9.13 -3.85 -9.01
N ALA A 46 -8.03 -4.46 -9.45
CA ALA A 46 -8.05 -5.76 -10.11
C ALA A 46 -8.62 -6.87 -9.23
N GLN A 47 -8.47 -6.78 -7.90
CA GLN A 47 -8.98 -7.80 -6.98
C GLN A 47 -10.52 -7.82 -6.88
N LYS A 48 -11.20 -6.80 -7.40
CA LYS A 48 -12.66 -6.76 -7.48
C LYS A 48 -13.24 -7.81 -8.42
N VAL A 49 -12.44 -8.30 -9.37
CA VAL A 49 -12.83 -9.38 -10.29
C VAL A 49 -12.01 -10.64 -9.99
N THR A 50 -12.58 -11.80 -10.24
CA THR A 50 -11.93 -13.10 -9.98
C THR A 50 -11.23 -13.68 -11.21
N ASP A 51 -11.60 -13.21 -12.41
CA ASP A 51 -11.03 -13.69 -13.65
C ASP A 51 -9.66 -13.08 -13.92
N VAL A 52 -8.63 -13.92 -13.96
CA VAL A 52 -7.24 -13.51 -14.18
C VAL A 52 -7.04 -12.84 -15.53
N TYR A 53 -7.72 -13.31 -16.57
CA TYR A 53 -7.63 -12.68 -17.89
C TYR A 53 -8.12 -11.23 -17.85
N THR A 54 -9.24 -10.97 -17.18
CA THR A 54 -9.75 -9.61 -16.98
C THR A 54 -8.81 -8.76 -16.14
N GLN A 55 -8.21 -9.33 -15.09
CA GLN A 55 -7.21 -8.62 -14.27
C GLN A 55 -6.04 -8.14 -15.12
N VAL A 56 -5.48 -9.01 -15.95
CA VAL A 56 -4.36 -8.68 -16.85
C VAL A 56 -4.78 -7.69 -17.93
N ARG A 57 -5.88 -7.97 -18.65
CA ARG A 57 -6.32 -7.14 -19.77
C ARG A 57 -6.65 -5.70 -19.35
N ASP A 58 -7.36 -5.51 -18.23
CA ASP A 58 -7.96 -4.24 -17.88
C ASP A 58 -7.13 -3.43 -16.88
N PHE A 59 -6.33 -4.09 -16.03
CA PHE A 59 -5.66 -3.42 -14.91
C PHE A 59 -4.14 -3.39 -15.00
N THR A 60 -3.52 -4.05 -15.98
CA THR A 60 -2.07 -3.89 -16.22
C THR A 60 -1.80 -2.76 -17.21
N GLY A 61 -0.65 -2.08 -17.04
CA GLY A 61 -0.24 -1.00 -17.95
C GLY A 61 -1.11 0.25 -17.89
N VAL A 62 -1.95 0.41 -16.87
CA VAL A 62 -2.87 1.54 -16.74
C VAL A 62 -2.48 2.46 -15.58
N THR A 63 -2.89 3.72 -15.67
CA THR A 63 -2.74 4.67 -14.57
C THR A 63 -3.71 4.36 -13.43
N ALA A 64 -3.41 4.86 -12.23
CA ALA A 64 -4.28 4.70 -11.08
C ALA A 64 -5.69 5.27 -11.31
N SER A 65 -5.80 6.39 -12.01
CA SER A 65 -7.09 7.01 -12.36
C SER A 65 -7.92 6.11 -13.29
N VAL A 66 -7.28 5.52 -14.30
CA VAL A 66 -7.94 4.58 -15.21
C VAL A 66 -8.39 3.34 -14.44
N ALA A 67 -7.51 2.74 -13.62
CA ALA A 67 -7.84 1.59 -12.81
C ALA A 67 -9.03 1.85 -11.88
N LYS A 68 -9.05 3.00 -11.21
CA LYS A 68 -10.16 3.40 -10.32
C LYS A 68 -11.48 3.54 -11.08
N LYS A 69 -11.45 4.11 -12.29
CA LYS A 69 -12.63 4.22 -13.15
C LYS A 69 -13.15 2.83 -13.57
N LEU A 70 -12.25 1.95 -14.03
CA LEU A 70 -12.60 0.58 -14.41
C LEU A 70 -13.18 -0.21 -13.23
N GLY A 71 -12.59 -0.07 -12.05
CA GLY A 71 -13.07 -0.74 -10.85
C GLY A 71 -14.46 -0.30 -10.37
N ARG A 72 -14.93 0.88 -10.77
CA ARG A 72 -16.31 1.33 -10.49
C ARG A 72 -17.36 0.65 -11.36
N HIS A 73 -16.96 0.13 -12.50
CA HIS A 73 -17.85 -0.42 -13.51
C HIS A 73 -17.66 -1.92 -13.74
N CYS A 74 -16.74 -2.57 -13.00
CA CYS A 74 -16.50 -4.00 -13.14
C CYS A 74 -17.62 -4.84 -12.51
N SER A 75 -17.68 -6.11 -12.91
CA SER A 75 -18.51 -7.10 -12.23
C SER A 75 -17.89 -7.44 -10.88
N LEU A 76 -18.44 -6.85 -9.83
CA LEU A 76 -17.90 -6.97 -8.48
C LEU A 76 -18.11 -8.38 -7.92
N ARG A 77 -17.05 -9.00 -7.42
CA ARG A 77 -17.13 -10.27 -6.71
C ARG A 77 -18.00 -10.15 -5.44
N PRO A 78 -18.79 -11.19 -5.10
CA PRO A 78 -19.77 -11.07 -4.02
C PRO A 78 -19.17 -10.89 -2.61
N ASP A 79 -17.95 -11.38 -2.40
CA ASP A 79 -17.24 -11.32 -1.11
C ASP A 79 -16.34 -10.08 -0.95
N TRP A 80 -16.44 -9.09 -1.86
CA TRP A 80 -15.55 -7.94 -1.88
C TRP A 80 -15.47 -7.18 -0.55
N ASN A 81 -16.61 -6.94 0.08
CA ASN A 81 -16.64 -6.20 1.34
C ASN A 81 -15.94 -6.94 2.49
N ASP A 82 -15.87 -8.26 2.43
CA ASP A 82 -15.24 -9.08 3.47
C ASP A 82 -13.71 -9.12 3.28
N ILE A 83 -13.23 -9.02 2.04
CA ILE A 83 -11.81 -9.22 1.71
C ILE A 83 -11.03 -7.94 1.43
N ARG A 84 -11.70 -6.83 1.09
CA ARG A 84 -11.04 -5.62 0.57
C ARG A 84 -9.94 -5.04 1.47
N VAL A 85 -10.12 -5.12 2.78
CA VAL A 85 -9.12 -4.59 3.74
C VAL A 85 -7.88 -5.48 3.75
N ASP A 86 -8.05 -6.79 3.75
CA ASP A 86 -6.94 -7.75 3.71
C ASP A 86 -6.19 -7.69 2.38
N GLU A 87 -6.90 -7.53 1.25
CA GLU A 87 -6.30 -7.33 -0.05
C GLU A 87 -5.47 -6.03 -0.08
N MET A 88 -6.00 -4.93 0.45
CA MET A 88 -5.27 -3.67 0.54
C MET A 88 -4.01 -3.81 1.39
N ARG A 89 -4.11 -4.44 2.56
CA ARG A 89 -2.97 -4.68 3.46
C ARG A 89 -1.87 -5.48 2.77
N ALA A 90 -2.23 -6.55 2.07
CA ALA A 90 -1.29 -7.39 1.35
C ALA A 90 -0.60 -6.62 0.20
N ILE A 91 -1.35 -5.84 -0.58
CA ILE A 91 -0.82 -5.04 -1.69
C ILE A 91 0.14 -3.95 -1.18
N VAL A 92 -0.24 -3.22 -0.13
CA VAL A 92 0.61 -2.19 0.48
C VAL A 92 1.91 -2.79 1.01
N LEU A 93 1.84 -3.93 1.67
CA LEU A 93 3.04 -4.66 2.11
C LEU A 93 3.95 -5.00 0.93
N GLN A 94 3.41 -5.58 -0.14
CA GLN A 94 4.18 -5.92 -1.33
C GLN A 94 4.80 -4.69 -2.00
N LYS A 95 4.08 -3.58 -2.08
CA LYS A 95 4.62 -2.32 -2.59
C LYS A 95 5.94 -1.95 -1.93
N PHE A 96 5.98 -1.96 -0.61
CA PHE A 96 7.17 -1.55 0.13
C PHE A 96 8.25 -2.61 0.16
N LEU A 97 7.92 -3.90 0.30
CA LEU A 97 8.91 -4.99 0.24
C LEU A 97 9.60 -5.08 -1.11
N GLN A 98 8.89 -4.80 -2.21
CA GLN A 98 9.43 -4.86 -3.57
C GLN A 98 10.18 -3.58 -4.00
N ASN A 99 10.05 -2.49 -3.25
CA ASN A 99 10.65 -1.19 -3.59
C ASN A 99 11.51 -0.67 -2.43
N PRO A 100 12.80 -1.05 -2.34
CA PRO A 100 13.66 -0.72 -1.20
C PRO A 100 13.78 0.76 -0.89
N ARG A 101 13.76 1.62 -1.90
CA ARG A 101 13.77 3.08 -1.69
C ARG A 101 12.50 3.57 -1.01
N LEU A 102 11.35 3.01 -1.36
CA LEU A 102 10.07 3.37 -0.74
C LEU A 102 9.95 2.78 0.66
N GLU A 103 10.45 1.55 0.86
CA GLU A 103 10.55 0.93 2.18
C GLU A 103 11.33 1.84 3.14
N LYS A 104 12.52 2.29 2.73
CA LYS A 104 13.31 3.22 3.53
C LYS A 104 12.55 4.49 3.86
N ARG A 105 11.90 5.10 2.88
CA ARG A 105 11.11 6.33 3.08
C ARG A 105 9.94 6.10 4.04
N LEU A 106 9.28 4.94 3.97
CA LEU A 106 8.22 4.59 4.93
C LEU A 106 8.79 4.47 6.35
N LEU A 107 9.91 3.79 6.52
CA LEU A 107 10.58 3.66 7.83
C LEU A 107 11.06 5.03 8.34
N ASP A 108 11.52 5.91 7.47
CA ASP A 108 11.96 7.28 7.81
C ASP A 108 10.80 8.16 8.34
N THR A 109 9.54 7.79 8.12
CA THR A 109 8.40 8.44 8.78
C THR A 109 8.32 8.15 10.28
N GLY A 110 9.12 7.21 10.79
CA GLY A 110 9.30 6.92 12.21
C GLY A 110 8.00 6.55 12.90
N THR A 111 7.59 7.38 13.86
CA THR A 111 6.36 7.20 14.63
C THR A 111 5.25 8.17 14.23
N ALA A 112 5.41 8.89 13.12
CA ALA A 112 4.39 9.82 12.66
C ALA A 112 3.06 9.12 12.43
N THR A 113 1.97 9.78 12.80
CA THR A 113 0.63 9.37 12.40
C THR A 113 0.46 9.63 10.91
N LEU A 114 0.04 8.62 10.15
CA LEU A 114 -0.18 8.71 8.72
C LEU A 114 -1.68 8.78 8.44
N ILE A 115 -2.11 9.85 7.79
CA ILE A 115 -3.52 10.11 7.47
C ILE A 115 -3.66 10.35 5.98
N GLU A 116 -4.50 9.55 5.31
CA GLU A 116 -4.90 9.84 3.94
C GLU A 116 -5.95 10.95 3.92
N GLY A 117 -5.50 12.19 4.06
CA GLY A 117 -6.35 13.37 3.94
C GLY A 117 -6.79 13.57 2.49
N ASN A 118 -8.08 13.81 2.29
CA ASN A 118 -8.66 14.01 0.98
C ASN A 118 -9.80 15.05 0.99
N TRP A 119 -10.18 15.51 -0.22
CA TRP A 119 -11.29 16.44 -0.45
C TRP A 119 -12.44 15.84 -1.27
N TRP A 120 -12.27 14.58 -1.77
CA TRP A 120 -13.22 13.88 -2.65
C TRP A 120 -14.17 12.95 -1.90
N ASN A 121 -14.33 13.15 -0.60
CA ASN A 121 -15.28 12.44 0.26
C ASN A 121 -15.00 10.93 0.46
N ASP A 122 -13.75 10.52 0.41
CA ASP A 122 -13.36 9.17 0.83
C ASP A 122 -13.19 9.14 2.35
N LYS A 123 -14.19 8.64 3.03
CA LYS A 123 -14.23 8.52 4.49
C LYS A 123 -13.95 7.09 4.97
N PHE A 124 -13.71 6.15 4.08
CA PHE A 124 -13.33 4.79 4.44
C PHE A 124 -11.81 4.62 4.44
N TRP A 125 -11.17 4.83 3.29
CA TRP A 125 -9.72 4.71 3.17
C TRP A 125 -8.98 5.89 3.76
N GLY A 126 -9.58 7.06 3.77
CA GLY A 126 -8.99 8.28 4.25
C GLY A 126 -9.87 9.07 5.21
N VAL A 127 -9.54 10.36 5.30
CA VAL A 127 -10.23 11.39 6.11
C VAL A 127 -10.56 12.57 5.22
N CYS A 128 -11.83 12.98 5.22
CA CYS A 128 -12.32 14.16 4.52
C CYS A 128 -12.99 15.11 5.50
N LYS A 129 -12.54 16.36 5.55
CA LYS A 129 -13.06 17.39 6.48
C LYS A 129 -13.04 16.95 7.95
N GLY A 130 -11.99 16.27 8.37
CA GLY A 130 -11.83 15.80 9.73
C GLY A 130 -12.60 14.52 10.10
N GLU A 131 -13.29 13.90 9.14
CA GLU A 131 -14.08 12.68 9.35
C GLU A 131 -13.63 11.53 8.45
N GLY A 132 -13.56 10.34 9.00
CA GLY A 132 -13.24 9.12 8.26
C GLY A 132 -12.51 8.07 9.09
N CYS A 133 -12.48 6.83 8.56
CA CYS A 133 -11.83 5.69 9.22
C CYS A 133 -10.31 5.67 9.02
N ASN A 134 -9.77 6.39 8.03
CA ASN A 134 -8.34 6.39 7.70
C ASN A 134 -7.75 4.98 7.54
N MET A 135 -8.46 4.09 6.89
CA MET A 135 -8.07 2.69 6.81
C MET A 135 -6.72 2.51 6.10
N LEU A 136 -6.45 3.29 5.04
CA LEU A 136 -5.14 3.24 4.37
C LEU A 136 -4.01 3.74 5.29
N GLY A 137 -4.23 4.82 6.03
CA GLY A 137 -3.24 5.32 6.99
C GLY A 137 -2.94 4.30 8.08
N LEU A 138 -3.95 3.63 8.62
CA LEU A 138 -3.80 2.55 9.60
C LEU A 138 -2.98 1.38 9.01
N ILE A 139 -3.29 0.95 7.80
CA ILE A 139 -2.56 -0.11 7.10
C ILE A 139 -1.10 0.28 6.89
N LEU A 140 -0.83 1.51 6.46
CA LEU A 140 0.54 2.00 6.27
C LEU A 140 1.35 1.98 7.57
N MET A 141 0.75 2.37 8.69
CA MET A 141 1.38 2.31 10.00
C MET A 141 1.61 0.87 10.47
N GLU A 142 0.68 -0.05 10.24
CA GLU A 142 0.85 -1.47 10.50
C GLU A 142 1.98 -2.08 9.67
N VAL A 143 2.02 -1.78 8.37
CA VAL A 143 3.07 -2.25 7.46
C VAL A 143 4.44 -1.70 7.86
N ARG A 144 4.52 -0.43 8.22
CA ARG A 144 5.73 0.20 8.74
C ARG A 144 6.25 -0.52 9.98
N ASP A 145 5.37 -0.81 10.94
CA ASP A 145 5.73 -1.53 12.17
C ASP A 145 6.21 -2.96 11.86
N TYR A 146 5.50 -3.67 11.01
CA TYR A 146 5.88 -5.02 10.58
C TYR A 146 7.26 -5.04 9.92
N ILE A 147 7.52 -4.16 8.96
CA ILE A 147 8.81 -4.09 8.26
C ILE A 147 9.92 -3.69 9.23
N SER A 148 9.68 -2.75 10.12
CA SER A 148 10.65 -2.35 11.15
C SER A 148 11.07 -3.53 12.03
N LYS A 149 10.12 -4.34 12.49
CA LYS A 149 10.39 -5.55 13.27
C LYS A 149 11.11 -6.62 12.44
N LEU A 150 10.71 -6.81 11.20
CA LEU A 150 11.36 -7.76 10.29
C LEU A 150 12.84 -7.40 10.08
N ARG A 151 13.14 -6.12 9.82
CA ARG A 151 14.52 -5.64 9.63
C ARG A 151 15.33 -5.68 10.91
N GLY A 152 14.73 -5.36 12.05
CA GLY A 152 15.36 -5.48 13.37
C GLY A 152 15.72 -6.93 13.70
N ALA A 153 14.86 -7.88 13.45
CA ALA A 153 15.12 -9.31 13.64
C ALA A 153 16.26 -9.80 12.74
N TYR A 154 16.33 -9.34 11.49
CA TYR A 154 17.43 -9.66 10.57
C TYR A 154 18.78 -9.17 11.10
N LEU A 155 18.85 -7.94 11.61
CA LEU A 155 20.09 -7.36 12.14
C LEU A 155 20.56 -8.04 13.43
N THR A 156 19.63 -8.56 14.24
CA THR A 156 19.94 -9.20 15.53
C THR A 156 20.22 -10.71 15.41
N SER A 157 19.85 -11.35 14.31
CA SER A 157 19.99 -12.78 14.09
C SER A 157 20.22 -13.10 12.61
N PRO A 158 21.31 -12.58 12.00
CA PRO A 158 21.56 -12.73 10.56
C PRO A 158 21.71 -14.20 10.11
N GLU A 159 22.12 -15.09 11.02
CA GLU A 159 22.34 -16.50 10.72
C GLU A 159 21.06 -17.36 10.77
N LYS A 160 19.95 -16.81 11.26
CA LYS A 160 18.67 -17.55 11.42
C LYS A 160 17.65 -17.28 10.33
N LEU A 161 17.89 -16.30 9.50
CA LEU A 161 17.04 -16.01 8.36
C LEU A 161 17.72 -16.57 7.13
N GLU A 162 17.35 -17.81 6.76
CA GLU A 162 17.60 -18.30 5.41
C GLU A 162 17.23 -17.18 4.43
N PRO A 163 18.02 -16.95 3.37
CA PRO A 163 17.60 -16.05 2.31
C PRO A 163 16.20 -16.49 1.91
N ILE A 164 15.24 -15.59 1.97
CA ILE A 164 13.96 -15.84 1.34
C ILE A 164 14.31 -15.93 -0.14
N ASP A 165 14.52 -17.14 -0.62
CA ASP A 165 14.52 -17.40 -2.05
C ASP A 165 13.20 -16.87 -2.54
N TYR A 166 13.28 -15.75 -3.23
CA TYR A 166 12.18 -15.27 -4.02
C TYR A 166 11.91 -16.36 -5.05
N LEU A 167 10.99 -17.25 -4.70
CA LEU A 167 10.42 -18.18 -5.66
C LEU A 167 9.71 -17.35 -6.72
N TYR A 168 10.51 -16.99 -7.72
CA TYR A 168 9.99 -16.65 -9.02
C TYR A 168 9.57 -17.99 -9.67
N ASP A 169 8.32 -18.35 -9.51
CA ASP A 169 7.60 -19.27 -10.37
C ASP A 169 6.33 -18.56 -10.87
#